data_aeb595ba3c34438c2fa4b8eb5056f90f
#
_entry.id   aeb595ba3c34438c2fa4b8eb5056f90f
#
_cell.length_a   1.000
_cell.length_b   1.000
_cell.length_c   1.000
_cell.angle_alpha   90.00
_cell.angle_beta   90.00
_cell.angle_gamma   90.00
#
_symmetry.space_group_name_H-M   'P 1'
#
loop_
_entity.id
_entity.type
_entity.pdbx_description
1 polymer ?
#
loop_
_entity_poly.entity_id
_entity_poly.type
_entity_poly.pdbx_seq_one_letter_code
_entity_poly.pdbx_strand_id
1 'polypeptide(L)'
;MREAEIRNYKKLNELADQSGIVIFGCGEDKNIPTCELRQAFAVESKVYNRSLDHISVIDAAGLYGEIVAQIAPETVLLHIGEEDKDFFTENPTEFDNKYRELIGIIKAQNRKCRIAVVSLKNYDNDPQLEELNKHLKYIAESEQCEYGDIANKKVWNPKTTRDAVSFVYSIGFAHPLKINRPLYDLVKIMFCYNA
;
A
#
# COMPACT_ATOMS: atom_id res chain seq x y z
N MET A 1 21.55 -3.41 -2.85
CA MET A 1 20.54 -2.47 -3.35
C MET A 1 19.49 -2.19 -2.25
N ARG A 2 18.81 -3.18 -1.70
CA ARG A 2 17.81 -3.05 -0.60
C ARG A 2 18.31 -2.30 0.65
N GLU A 3 19.52 -2.56 1.14
CA GLU A 3 20.08 -1.85 2.29
C GLU A 3 20.27 -0.33 2.06
N ALA A 4 20.57 0.06 0.82
CA ALA A 4 20.69 1.48 0.48
C ALA A 4 19.32 2.17 0.51
N GLU A 5 18.27 1.50 0.05
CA GLU A 5 16.90 2.00 0.12
C GLU A 5 16.43 2.15 1.56
N ILE A 6 16.66 1.13 2.39
CA ILE A 6 16.36 1.18 3.84
C ILE A 6 17.06 2.37 4.50
N ARG A 7 18.36 2.55 4.25
CA ARG A 7 19.11 3.70 4.79
C ARG A 7 18.54 5.04 4.33
N ASN A 8 18.12 5.13 3.06
CA ASN A 8 17.51 6.35 2.54
C ASN A 8 16.18 6.63 3.22
N TYR A 9 15.32 5.62 3.40
CA TYR A 9 14.04 5.80 4.09
C TYR A 9 14.23 6.18 5.57
N LYS A 10 15.22 5.60 6.27
CA LYS A 10 15.56 6.01 7.64
C LYS A 10 15.93 7.50 7.72
N LYS A 11 16.74 7.98 6.78
CA LYS A 11 17.09 9.42 6.70
C LYS A 11 15.87 10.30 6.37
N LEU A 12 15.01 9.86 5.46
CA LEU A 12 13.78 10.58 5.12
C LEU A 12 12.79 10.61 6.29
N ASN A 13 12.80 9.59 7.14
CA ASN A 13 11.97 9.56 8.34
C ASN A 13 12.38 10.60 9.38
N GLU A 14 13.66 11.00 9.42
CA GLU A 14 14.13 12.11 10.28
C GLU A 14 13.47 13.45 9.91
N LEU A 15 13.04 13.58 8.65
CA LEU A 15 12.39 14.77 8.10
C LEU A 15 10.86 14.63 8.04
N ALA A 16 10.35 13.43 8.28
CA ALA A 16 8.91 13.15 8.23
C ALA A 16 8.22 13.64 9.51
N ASP A 17 7.07 14.26 9.36
CA ASP A 17 6.21 14.48 10.52
C ASP A 17 5.61 13.14 10.94
N GLN A 18 5.43 12.97 12.24
CA GLN A 18 4.69 11.83 12.75
C GLN A 18 3.23 11.88 12.29
N SER A 19 2.61 10.70 12.17
CA SER A 19 1.25 10.57 11.65
C SER A 19 1.21 10.58 10.11
N GLY A 20 0.03 10.62 9.53
CA GLY A 20 -0.19 10.62 8.08
C GLY A 20 -0.46 9.24 7.52
N ILE A 21 -0.41 9.16 6.20
CA ILE A 21 -0.73 7.97 5.41
C ILE A 21 0.59 7.38 4.90
N VAL A 22 0.79 6.08 5.10
CA VAL A 22 1.94 5.38 4.53
C VAL A 22 1.49 4.35 3.52
N ILE A 23 2.09 4.38 2.32
CA ILE A 23 2.03 3.29 1.36
C ILE A 23 3.20 2.35 1.67
N PHE A 24 2.88 1.09 1.94
CA PHE A 24 3.86 0.05 2.17
C PHE A 24 3.60 -1.11 1.23
N GLY A 25 4.35 -1.15 0.14
CA GLY A 25 4.16 -2.07 -0.96
C GLY A 25 5.47 -2.42 -1.66
N CYS A 26 5.40 -3.06 -2.81
CA CYS A 26 6.57 -3.50 -3.54
C CYS A 26 6.54 -3.11 -5.03
N GLY A 27 7.67 -3.29 -5.68
CA GLY A 27 7.80 -3.12 -7.12
C GLY A 27 7.44 -1.73 -7.63
N GLU A 28 6.44 -1.66 -8.49
CA GLU A 28 6.01 -0.42 -9.15
C GLU A 28 5.43 0.62 -8.18
N ASP A 29 4.99 0.22 -6.99
CA ASP A 29 4.44 1.12 -5.99
C ASP A 29 5.44 2.21 -5.56
N LYS A 30 6.73 1.93 -5.64
CA LYS A 30 7.78 2.93 -5.38
C LYS A 30 7.63 4.20 -6.20
N ASN A 31 7.05 4.07 -7.37
CA ASN A 31 6.91 5.14 -8.33
C ASN A 31 5.60 5.92 -8.19
N ILE A 32 4.75 5.58 -7.22
CA ILE A 32 3.50 6.30 -6.96
C ILE A 32 3.83 7.76 -6.63
N PRO A 33 3.34 8.74 -7.42
CA PRO A 33 3.66 10.16 -7.24
C PRO A 33 2.81 10.77 -6.10
N THR A 34 3.10 10.38 -4.88
CA THR A 34 2.28 10.70 -3.70
C THR A 34 2.07 12.19 -3.48
N CYS A 35 3.07 13.03 -3.80
CA CYS A 35 2.97 14.48 -3.65
C CYS A 35 1.95 15.08 -4.62
N GLU A 36 2.02 14.68 -5.87
CA GLU A 36 1.11 15.13 -6.94
C GLU A 36 -0.31 14.65 -6.68
N LEU A 37 -0.47 13.37 -6.33
CA LEU A 37 -1.78 12.78 -6.01
C LEU A 37 -2.39 13.45 -4.79
N ARG A 38 -1.60 13.67 -3.73
CA ARG A 38 -2.04 14.40 -2.54
C ARG A 38 -2.56 15.79 -2.90
N GLN A 39 -1.84 16.51 -3.76
CA GLN A 39 -2.22 17.85 -4.19
C GLN A 39 -3.46 17.82 -5.10
N ALA A 40 -3.48 16.93 -6.10
CA ALA A 40 -4.59 16.83 -7.07
C ALA A 40 -5.92 16.48 -6.41
N PHE A 41 -5.89 15.63 -5.38
CA PHE A 41 -7.09 15.19 -4.65
C PHE A 41 -7.33 15.95 -3.34
N ALA A 42 -6.55 16.98 -3.05
CA ALA A 42 -6.64 17.74 -1.81
C ALA A 42 -6.66 16.85 -0.55
N VAL A 43 -5.81 15.83 -0.53
CA VAL A 43 -5.65 14.97 0.64
C VAL A 43 -4.93 15.77 1.72
N GLU A 44 -5.61 16.03 2.84
CA GLU A 44 -5.09 16.86 3.92
C GLU A 44 -3.89 16.23 4.62
N SER A 45 -3.96 14.92 4.88
CA SER A 45 -2.87 14.18 5.52
C SER A 45 -1.63 14.10 4.61
N LYS A 46 -0.47 14.08 5.23
CA LYS A 46 0.77 13.78 4.52
C LYS A 46 0.77 12.34 4.06
N VAL A 47 1.32 12.09 2.88
CA VAL A 47 1.42 10.76 2.30
C VAL A 47 2.88 10.42 2.09
N TYR A 48 3.32 9.32 2.69
CA TYR A 48 4.67 8.83 2.62
C TYR A 48 4.70 7.49 1.88
N ASN A 49 5.51 7.40 0.84
CA ASN A 49 5.76 6.14 0.17
C ASN A 49 6.99 5.46 0.82
N ARG A 50 6.79 4.25 1.32
CA ARG A 50 7.83 3.41 1.91
C ARG A 50 7.86 2.03 1.25
N SER A 51 7.49 2.00 -0.03
CA SER A 51 7.58 0.79 -0.84
C SER A 51 9.01 0.51 -1.25
N LEU A 52 9.37 -0.77 -1.37
CA LEU A 52 10.68 -1.25 -1.81
C LEU A 52 10.56 -1.99 -3.15
N ASP A 53 11.69 -2.23 -3.83
CA ASP A 53 11.67 -3.02 -5.07
C ASP A 53 11.13 -4.43 -4.84
N HIS A 54 11.52 -5.04 -3.71
CA HIS A 54 11.11 -6.39 -3.34
C HIS A 54 10.78 -6.46 -1.85
N ILE A 55 9.55 -6.89 -1.53
CA ILE A 55 9.10 -7.22 -0.18
C ILE A 55 8.35 -8.54 -0.24
N SER A 56 8.87 -9.55 0.44
CA SER A 56 8.12 -10.76 0.75
C SER A 56 7.34 -10.58 2.06
N VAL A 57 6.20 -11.25 2.20
CA VAL A 57 5.42 -11.28 3.44
C VAL A 57 6.27 -11.75 4.64
N ILE A 58 7.27 -12.61 4.39
CA ILE A 58 8.18 -13.14 5.42
C ILE A 58 9.01 -12.01 6.05
N ASP A 59 9.47 -11.05 5.24
CA ASP A 59 10.33 -9.95 5.68
C ASP A 59 9.52 -8.70 6.10
N ALA A 60 8.27 -8.63 5.70
CA ALA A 60 7.45 -7.41 5.78
C ALA A 60 7.34 -6.85 7.20
N ALA A 61 7.18 -7.69 8.21
CA ALA A 61 7.10 -7.29 9.61
C ALA A 61 8.38 -6.59 10.10
N GLY A 62 9.54 -7.15 9.78
CA GLY A 62 10.85 -6.56 10.10
C GLY A 62 11.08 -5.25 9.38
N LEU A 63 10.78 -5.20 8.08
CA LEU A 63 10.92 -4.00 7.26
C LEU A 63 9.99 -2.88 7.71
N TYR A 64 8.75 -3.21 8.06
CA TYR A 64 7.83 -2.23 8.64
C TYR A 64 8.44 -1.58 9.89
N GLY A 65 8.98 -2.38 10.79
CA GLY A 65 9.68 -1.89 11.98
C GLY A 65 10.82 -0.93 11.66
N GLU A 66 11.58 -1.21 10.60
CA GLU A 66 12.75 -0.42 10.22
C GLU A 66 12.44 0.89 9.50
N ILE A 67 11.43 0.92 8.60
CA ILE A 67 11.24 2.05 7.69
C ILE A 67 9.88 2.73 7.80
N VAL A 68 8.91 2.15 8.51
CA VAL A 68 7.56 2.71 8.67
C VAL A 68 7.26 3.11 10.10
N ALA A 69 7.61 2.25 11.06
CA ALA A 69 7.21 2.39 12.45
C ALA A 69 7.55 3.77 13.06
N GLN A 70 8.68 4.36 12.69
CA GLN A 70 9.12 5.67 13.18
C GLN A 70 8.15 6.81 12.81
N ILE A 71 7.45 6.69 11.69
CA ILE A 71 6.45 7.68 11.24
C ILE A 71 5.20 7.65 12.12
N ALA A 72 4.94 6.54 12.82
CA ALA A 72 3.73 6.32 13.63
C ALA A 72 2.45 6.65 12.83
N PRO A 73 2.21 6.00 11.68
CA PRO A 73 1.15 6.37 10.75
C PRO A 73 -0.24 6.23 11.38
N GLU A 74 -1.16 7.10 10.97
CA GLU A 74 -2.60 6.97 11.25
C GLU A 74 -3.31 6.09 10.23
N THR A 75 -2.71 5.90 9.07
CA THR A 75 -3.24 5.04 8.01
C THR A 75 -2.10 4.33 7.30
N VAL A 76 -2.25 3.02 7.08
CA VAL A 76 -1.32 2.21 6.28
C VAL A 76 -2.06 1.54 5.15
N LEU A 77 -1.55 1.71 3.94
CA LEU A 77 -2.00 0.99 2.74
C LEU A 77 -1.00 -0.12 2.46
N LEU A 78 -1.41 -1.37 2.71
CA LEU A 78 -0.58 -2.56 2.53
C LEU A 78 -0.81 -3.16 1.14
N HIS A 79 0.19 -3.15 0.28
CA HIS A 79 0.16 -3.78 -1.04
C HIS A 79 1.34 -4.74 -1.18
N ILE A 80 1.24 -5.89 -0.50
CA ILE A 80 2.29 -6.91 -0.36
C ILE A 80 1.71 -8.27 -0.76
N GLY A 81 2.55 -9.13 -1.34
CA GLY A 81 2.21 -10.48 -1.76
C GLY A 81 2.53 -10.78 -3.22
N GLU A 82 2.92 -9.78 -4.03
CA GLU A 82 3.27 -9.97 -5.45
C GLU A 82 4.47 -10.91 -5.60
N GLU A 83 5.43 -10.83 -4.71
CA GLU A 83 6.63 -11.67 -4.67
C GLU A 83 6.40 -13.04 -4.02
N ASP A 84 5.22 -13.29 -3.45
CA ASP A 84 4.96 -14.44 -2.59
C ASP A 84 4.10 -15.53 -3.26
N LYS A 85 3.88 -15.48 -4.56
CA LYS A 85 3.01 -16.45 -5.27
C LYS A 85 3.41 -17.89 -5.03
N ASP A 86 4.69 -18.21 -5.20
CA ASP A 86 5.20 -19.56 -5.01
C ASP A 86 5.12 -19.97 -3.54
N PHE A 87 5.55 -19.10 -2.64
CA PHE A 87 5.44 -19.32 -1.19
C PHE A 87 3.99 -19.55 -0.75
N PHE A 88 3.05 -18.72 -1.24
CA PHE A 88 1.63 -18.89 -0.96
C PHE A 88 1.09 -20.22 -1.46
N THR A 89 1.47 -20.63 -2.68
CA THR A 89 1.02 -21.88 -3.27
C THR A 89 1.48 -23.10 -2.45
N GLU A 90 2.71 -23.07 -1.95
CA GLU A 90 3.28 -24.14 -1.13
C GLU A 90 2.79 -24.10 0.32
N ASN A 91 2.62 -22.91 0.88
CA ASN A 91 2.39 -22.69 2.31
C ASN A 91 1.31 -21.62 2.59
N PRO A 92 0.05 -21.78 2.14
CA PRO A 92 -0.96 -20.73 2.25
C PRO A 92 -1.26 -20.32 3.72
N THR A 93 -1.26 -21.29 4.64
CA THR A 93 -1.48 -21.00 6.06
C THR A 93 -0.35 -20.16 6.67
N GLU A 94 0.90 -20.43 6.28
CA GLU A 94 2.04 -19.67 6.78
C GLU A 94 2.06 -18.27 6.20
N PHE A 95 1.69 -18.11 4.92
CA PHE A 95 1.47 -16.79 4.31
C PHE A 95 0.45 -15.97 5.11
N ASP A 96 -0.70 -16.56 5.41
CA ASP A 96 -1.76 -15.91 6.19
C ASP A 96 -1.25 -15.49 7.58
N ASN A 97 -0.48 -16.38 8.25
CA ASN A 97 0.09 -16.10 9.56
C ASN A 97 1.08 -14.93 9.51
N LYS A 98 1.96 -14.89 8.52
CA LYS A 98 2.92 -13.80 8.33
C LYS A 98 2.25 -12.46 8.04
N TYR A 99 1.20 -12.49 7.24
CA TYR A 99 0.42 -11.29 6.96
C TYR A 99 -0.30 -10.75 8.22
N ARG A 100 -0.89 -11.65 9.02
CA ARG A 100 -1.50 -11.30 10.31
C ARG A 100 -0.48 -10.79 11.32
N GLU A 101 0.73 -11.38 11.35
CA GLU A 101 1.84 -10.89 12.17
C GLU A 101 2.15 -9.41 11.87
N LEU A 102 2.28 -9.07 10.59
CA LEU A 102 2.48 -7.68 10.15
C LEU A 102 1.35 -6.75 10.64
N ILE A 103 0.09 -7.14 10.40
CA ILE A 103 -1.07 -6.35 10.85
C ILE A 103 -1.06 -6.20 12.37
N GLY A 104 -0.73 -7.26 13.10
CA GLY A 104 -0.62 -7.25 14.56
C GLY A 104 0.42 -6.25 15.06
N ILE A 105 1.57 -6.16 14.41
CA ILE A 105 2.64 -5.21 14.74
C ILE A 105 2.16 -3.76 14.52
N ILE A 106 1.49 -3.50 13.40
CA ILE A 106 0.94 -2.17 13.10
C ILE A 106 -0.08 -1.75 14.19
N LYS A 107 -0.99 -2.63 14.55
CA LYS A 107 -2.01 -2.39 15.57
C LYS A 107 -1.42 -2.25 16.98
N ALA A 108 -0.37 -3.02 17.30
CA ALA A 108 0.32 -2.91 18.57
C ALA A 108 1.00 -1.53 18.73
N GLN A 109 1.54 -0.99 17.65
CA GLN A 109 2.17 0.33 17.65
C GLN A 109 1.13 1.47 17.76
N ASN A 110 0.04 1.37 17.02
CA ASN A 110 -1.03 2.37 17.04
C ASN A 110 -2.39 1.68 16.85
N ARG A 111 -3.12 1.47 17.95
CA ARG A 111 -4.45 0.83 17.93
C ARG A 111 -5.50 1.56 17.10
N LYS A 112 -5.29 2.85 16.82
CA LYS A 112 -6.19 3.67 16.00
C LYS A 112 -5.77 3.73 14.54
N CYS A 113 -4.65 3.09 14.18
CA CYS A 113 -4.19 3.05 12.79
C CYS A 113 -5.23 2.34 11.92
N ARG A 114 -5.65 3.02 10.88
CA ARG A 114 -6.52 2.43 9.86
C ARG A 114 -5.62 1.66 8.87
N ILE A 115 -6.00 0.43 8.59
CA ILE A 115 -5.22 -0.44 7.69
C ILE A 115 -6.11 -0.83 6.53
N ALA A 116 -5.64 -0.60 5.32
CA ALA A 116 -6.22 -1.16 4.11
C ALA A 116 -5.28 -2.21 3.53
N VAL A 117 -5.77 -3.43 3.40
CA VAL A 117 -5.12 -4.48 2.62
C VAL A 117 -5.54 -4.30 1.17
N VAL A 118 -4.59 -4.10 0.28
CA VAL A 118 -4.84 -3.82 -1.14
C VAL A 118 -4.64 -5.11 -1.93
N SER A 119 -5.60 -5.45 -2.82
CA SER A 119 -5.48 -6.62 -3.67
C SER A 119 -4.36 -6.48 -4.68
N LEU A 120 -3.75 -7.58 -5.04
CA LEU A 120 -2.76 -7.65 -6.12
C LEU A 120 -3.43 -7.52 -7.48
N LYS A 121 -2.70 -6.95 -8.43
CA LYS A 121 -3.13 -6.81 -9.82
C LYS A 121 -3.29 -8.18 -10.47
N ASN A 122 -4.36 -8.38 -11.20
CA ASN A 122 -4.62 -9.64 -11.91
C ASN A 122 -5.23 -9.39 -13.29
N TYR A 123 -4.49 -8.71 -14.17
CA TYR A 123 -4.96 -8.38 -15.52
C TYR A 123 -5.11 -9.59 -16.44
N ASP A 124 -4.29 -10.62 -16.21
CA ASP A 124 -4.24 -11.82 -17.04
C ASP A 124 -5.18 -12.92 -16.54
N ASN A 125 -5.99 -12.64 -15.52
CA ASN A 125 -6.87 -13.61 -14.86
C ASN A 125 -6.11 -14.86 -14.37
N ASP A 126 -4.94 -14.65 -13.78
CA ASP A 126 -4.13 -15.70 -13.17
C ASP A 126 -4.88 -16.30 -11.97
N PRO A 127 -5.21 -17.61 -12.00
CA PRO A 127 -5.95 -18.26 -10.92
C PRO A 127 -5.22 -18.24 -9.57
N GLN A 128 -3.89 -18.24 -9.57
CA GLN A 128 -3.09 -18.18 -8.33
C GLN A 128 -3.24 -16.80 -7.68
N LEU A 129 -3.17 -15.72 -8.47
CA LEU A 129 -3.41 -14.37 -7.96
C LEU A 129 -4.86 -14.17 -7.51
N GLU A 130 -5.82 -14.78 -8.19
CA GLU A 130 -7.21 -14.75 -7.76
C GLU A 130 -7.38 -15.39 -6.38
N GLU A 131 -6.78 -16.57 -6.16
CA GLU A 131 -6.86 -17.25 -4.87
C GLU A 131 -6.12 -16.48 -3.78
N LEU A 132 -4.93 -15.95 -4.07
CA LEU A 132 -4.18 -15.13 -3.14
C LEU A 132 -4.97 -13.87 -2.76
N ASN A 133 -5.64 -13.22 -3.70
CA ASN A 133 -6.51 -12.07 -3.42
C ASN A 133 -7.72 -12.44 -2.53
N LYS A 134 -8.27 -13.66 -2.64
CA LYS A 134 -9.31 -14.16 -1.72
C LYS A 134 -8.76 -14.29 -0.29
N HIS A 135 -7.53 -14.81 -0.13
CA HIS A 135 -6.87 -14.88 1.17
C HIS A 135 -6.60 -13.50 1.74
N LEU A 136 -6.08 -12.55 0.96
CA LEU A 136 -5.88 -11.16 1.39
C LEU A 136 -7.19 -10.52 1.87
N LYS A 137 -8.29 -10.76 1.15
CA LYS A 137 -9.61 -10.30 1.57
C LYS A 137 -10.05 -10.93 2.89
N TYR A 138 -9.91 -12.25 3.01
CA TYR A 138 -10.24 -12.96 4.23
C TYR A 138 -9.41 -12.49 5.43
N ILE A 139 -8.09 -12.26 5.24
CA ILE A 139 -7.22 -11.69 6.27
C ILE A 139 -7.72 -10.30 6.67
N ALA A 140 -8.00 -9.43 5.71
CA ALA A 140 -8.52 -8.08 6.00
C ALA A 140 -9.80 -8.14 6.86
N GLU A 141 -10.76 -8.95 6.45
CA GLU A 141 -12.03 -9.12 7.17
C GLU A 141 -11.82 -9.70 8.58
N SER A 142 -11.01 -10.76 8.72
CA SER A 142 -10.75 -11.41 10.01
C SER A 142 -9.97 -10.51 10.98
N GLU A 143 -9.09 -9.66 10.45
CA GLU A 143 -8.31 -8.71 11.22
C GLU A 143 -9.00 -7.33 11.35
N GLN A 144 -10.25 -7.18 10.94
CA GLN A 144 -10.98 -5.91 11.01
C GLN A 144 -10.24 -4.75 10.32
N CYS A 145 -9.62 -5.05 9.19
CA CYS A 145 -9.02 -4.09 8.27
C CYS A 145 -9.94 -3.83 7.09
N GLU A 146 -9.73 -2.73 6.39
CA GLU A 146 -10.43 -2.49 5.12
C GLU A 146 -9.74 -3.27 3.99
N TYR A 147 -10.51 -3.68 2.99
CA TYR A 147 -9.99 -4.31 1.79
C TYR A 147 -10.19 -3.41 0.58
N GLY A 148 -9.10 -3.10 -0.11
CA GLY A 148 -9.11 -2.28 -1.31
C GLY A 148 -8.94 -3.13 -2.57
N ASP A 149 -10.02 -3.42 -3.28
CA ASP A 149 -9.97 -4.22 -4.51
C ASP A 149 -9.55 -3.38 -5.72
N ILE A 150 -8.34 -3.65 -6.20
CA ILE A 150 -7.79 -3.06 -7.43
C ILE A 150 -7.41 -4.11 -8.48
N ALA A 151 -7.75 -5.40 -8.26
CA ALA A 151 -7.27 -6.53 -9.06
C ALA A 151 -7.43 -6.30 -10.58
N ASN A 152 -8.58 -5.76 -10.98
CA ASN A 152 -8.91 -5.49 -12.39
C ASN A 152 -8.89 -3.98 -12.73
N LYS A 153 -8.29 -3.13 -11.88
CA LYS A 153 -8.19 -1.69 -12.13
C LYS A 153 -6.89 -1.36 -12.84
N LYS A 154 -6.94 -0.41 -13.78
CA LYS A 154 -5.72 0.16 -14.33
C LYS A 154 -4.97 0.87 -13.23
N VAL A 155 -3.78 0.38 -12.93
CA VAL A 155 -2.92 0.95 -11.92
C VAL A 155 -2.06 2.03 -12.54
N TRP A 156 -1.77 3.05 -11.74
CA TRP A 156 -0.87 4.10 -12.10
C TRP A 156 0.51 3.56 -12.50
N ASN A 157 0.97 3.94 -13.68
CA ASN A 157 2.32 3.64 -14.15
C ASN A 157 3.02 4.94 -14.57
N PRO A 158 3.95 5.45 -13.76
CA PRO A 158 4.63 6.72 -14.01
C PRO A 158 5.64 6.68 -15.15
N LYS A 159 5.86 5.53 -15.79
CA LYS A 159 6.79 5.42 -16.93
C LYS A 159 6.34 6.26 -18.13
N THR A 160 5.08 6.69 -18.14
CA THR A 160 4.55 7.60 -19.16
C THR A 160 4.15 8.93 -18.52
N THR A 161 5.04 9.93 -18.57
CA THR A 161 4.76 11.31 -18.11
C THR A 161 3.47 11.87 -18.72
N ARG A 162 3.10 11.39 -19.91
CA ARG A 162 1.88 11.77 -20.63
C ARG A 162 0.63 11.26 -19.92
N ASP A 163 0.67 10.04 -19.37
CA ASP A 163 -0.43 9.43 -18.62
C ASP A 163 -0.58 10.10 -17.26
N ALA A 164 0.53 10.54 -16.68
CA ALA A 164 0.55 11.31 -15.43
C ALA A 164 -0.24 12.61 -15.54
N VAL A 165 0.08 13.39 -16.57
CA VAL A 165 -0.59 14.68 -16.82
C VAL A 165 -2.05 14.45 -17.17
N SER A 166 -2.35 13.46 -18.01
CA SER A 166 -3.72 13.10 -18.38
C SER A 166 -4.54 12.63 -17.15
N PHE A 167 -3.94 11.86 -16.26
CA PHE A 167 -4.55 11.41 -15.02
C PHE A 167 -4.91 12.58 -14.11
N VAL A 168 -3.96 13.48 -13.83
CA VAL A 168 -4.20 14.65 -12.98
C VAL A 168 -5.30 15.54 -13.56
N TYR A 169 -5.35 15.73 -14.87
CA TYR A 169 -6.40 16.50 -15.53
C TYR A 169 -7.75 15.79 -15.63
N SER A 170 -7.76 14.44 -15.78
CA SER A 170 -9.01 13.68 -15.90
C SER A 170 -9.79 13.58 -14.59
N ILE A 171 -9.10 13.68 -13.45
CA ILE A 171 -9.72 13.61 -12.13
C ILE A 171 -10.48 14.91 -11.83
N GLY A 172 -10.15 16.01 -12.51
CA GLY A 172 -10.64 17.34 -12.11
C GLY A 172 -10.24 17.65 -10.67
N PHE A 173 -10.31 18.87 -10.25
CA PHE A 173 -10.08 19.25 -8.84
C PHE A 173 -11.24 18.73 -7.97
N ALA A 174 -11.28 17.41 -7.82
CA ALA A 174 -12.30 16.75 -7.03
C ALA A 174 -12.22 17.23 -5.58
N HIS A 175 -13.36 17.29 -4.95
CA HIS A 175 -13.54 17.75 -3.58
C HIS A 175 -12.54 17.14 -2.60
N PRO A 176 -12.08 17.90 -1.60
CA PRO A 176 -11.11 17.42 -0.62
C PRO A 176 -11.58 16.11 0.01
N LEU A 177 -10.73 15.08 -0.05
CA LEU A 177 -10.98 13.82 0.63
C LEU A 177 -10.78 14.04 2.12
N LYS A 178 -11.88 14.04 2.86
CA LYS A 178 -11.80 14.04 4.33
C LYS A 178 -11.35 12.64 4.78
N ILE A 179 -10.51 12.62 5.81
CA ILE A 179 -9.97 11.38 6.44
C ILE A 179 -11.10 10.40 6.87
N ASN A 180 -12.31 10.89 7.06
CA ASN A 180 -13.48 10.07 7.41
C ASN A 180 -14.12 9.31 6.24
N ARG A 181 -13.55 9.38 5.02
CA ARG A 181 -14.02 8.55 3.90
C ARG A 181 -13.50 7.12 4.02
N PRO A 182 -14.19 6.15 3.41
CA PRO A 182 -13.71 4.78 3.31
C PRO A 182 -12.27 4.76 2.77
N LEU A 183 -11.40 3.95 3.34
CA LEU A 183 -10.02 3.79 2.85
C LEU A 183 -9.98 3.33 1.40
N TYR A 184 -11.04 2.70 0.92
CA TYR A 184 -11.19 2.31 -0.48
C TYR A 184 -11.03 3.48 -1.46
N ASP A 185 -11.57 4.66 -1.13
CA ASP A 185 -11.38 5.86 -1.96
C ASP A 185 -9.92 6.29 -1.99
N LEU A 186 -9.23 6.20 -0.85
CA LEU A 186 -7.81 6.50 -0.75
C LEU A 186 -6.96 5.49 -1.53
N VAL A 187 -7.29 4.20 -1.42
CA VAL A 187 -6.64 3.13 -2.20
C VAL A 187 -6.81 3.39 -3.69
N LYS A 188 -8.02 3.71 -4.15
CA LYS A 188 -8.27 4.03 -5.56
C LYS A 188 -7.39 5.19 -6.04
N ILE A 189 -7.30 6.26 -5.27
CA ILE A 189 -6.50 7.43 -5.63
C ILE A 189 -5.02 7.09 -5.73
N MET A 190 -4.49 6.36 -4.73
CA MET A 190 -3.07 6.10 -4.65
C MET A 190 -2.60 5.01 -5.62
N PHE A 191 -3.46 4.04 -5.93
CA PHE A 191 -3.07 2.89 -6.74
C PHE A 191 -3.71 2.85 -8.12
N CYS A 192 -4.86 3.50 -8.34
CA CYS A 192 -5.59 3.34 -9.58
C CYS A 192 -5.49 4.55 -10.48
N TYR A 193 -5.29 4.26 -11.73
CA TYR A 193 -5.40 5.15 -12.86
C TYR A 193 -6.86 5.11 -13.35
N ASN A 194 -7.54 6.25 -13.53
CA ASN A 194 -8.97 6.34 -13.85
C ASN A 194 -9.92 5.84 -12.72
N ALA A 195 -9.81 6.43 -11.57
CA ALA A 195 -10.81 6.24 -10.52
C ALA A 195 -12.11 7.02 -10.80
#